data_bb25dadca177169c250c4a6a0d2807a0
#
_entry.id   bb25dadca177169c250c4a6a0d2807a0
#
_cell.length_a   1.000
_cell.length_b   1.000
_cell.length_c   1.000
_cell.angle_alpha   90.00
_cell.angle_beta   90.00
_cell.angle_gamma   90.00
#
_symmetry.space_group_name_H-M   'P 1'
#
loop_
_entity.id
_entity.type
_entity.pdbx_description
1 polymer ?
#
loop_
_entity_poly.entity_id
_entity_poly.type
_entity_poly.pdbx_seq_one_letter_code
_entity_poly.pdbx_strand_id
1 'polypeptide(L)'
;MSATVSDVTDSNFESEVLKSERPVLVDFWAEWCGPCKALAPAVHSVADEHEGALKVVKLDIQTNMKTAMSYRVSSIPTLIVFKNGAEVARQQGAAGGVQAIRRLVQAHV
;
A
#
# COMPACT_ATOMS: atom_id res chain seq x y z
N MET A 1 11.46 11.78 4.75
CA MET A 1 10.85 10.46 4.71
C MET A 1 9.80 10.35 5.80
N SER A 2 8.66 9.81 5.47
CA SER A 2 7.57 9.71 6.43
C SER A 2 7.81 8.59 7.44
N ALA A 3 7.64 8.88 8.74
CA ALA A 3 7.68 7.88 9.80
C ALA A 3 6.38 7.07 9.85
N THR A 4 5.36 7.45 9.06
CA THR A 4 4.06 6.79 9.09
C THR A 4 3.94 5.63 8.09
N VAL A 5 4.97 5.39 7.28
CA VAL A 5 5.01 4.25 6.36
C VAL A 5 5.92 3.18 6.96
N SER A 6 5.40 1.98 7.15
CA SER A 6 6.16 0.88 7.71
C SER A 6 6.13 -0.32 6.77
N ASP A 7 7.05 -1.26 6.99
CA ASP A 7 7.12 -2.48 6.18
C ASP A 7 6.26 -3.57 6.81
N VAL A 8 5.60 -4.37 5.96
CA VAL A 8 4.90 -5.57 6.39
C VAL A 8 5.44 -6.77 5.62
N THR A 9 5.23 -7.95 6.16
CA THR A 9 5.74 -9.20 5.62
C THR A 9 4.60 -10.22 5.51
N ASP A 10 4.90 -11.34 4.85
CA ASP A 10 3.94 -12.45 4.79
C ASP A 10 3.52 -12.90 6.19
N SER A 11 4.46 -12.84 7.15
CA SER A 11 4.19 -13.35 8.50
C SER A 11 3.33 -12.41 9.34
N ASN A 12 3.35 -11.09 9.07
CA ASN A 12 2.56 -10.14 9.87
C ASN A 12 1.45 -9.43 9.09
N PHE A 13 1.22 -9.83 7.83
CA PHE A 13 0.21 -9.18 7.00
C PHE A 13 -1.18 -9.26 7.64
N GLU A 14 -1.54 -10.42 8.17
CA GLU A 14 -2.84 -10.59 8.79
C GLU A 14 -3.03 -9.64 9.97
N SER A 15 -2.07 -9.62 10.90
CA SER A 15 -2.19 -8.78 12.09
C SER A 15 -2.10 -7.30 11.80
N GLU A 16 -1.21 -6.90 10.85
CA GLU A 16 -0.98 -5.50 10.58
C GLU A 16 -1.96 -4.89 9.60
N VAL A 17 -2.52 -5.68 8.70
CA VAL A 17 -3.39 -5.19 7.63
C VAL A 17 -4.81 -5.68 7.82
N LEU A 18 -5.02 -6.98 7.86
CA LEU A 18 -6.39 -7.54 7.86
C LEU A 18 -7.12 -7.28 9.16
N LYS A 19 -6.40 -7.22 10.27
CA LYS A 19 -6.99 -6.96 11.59
C LYS A 19 -6.89 -5.50 12.02
N SER A 20 -6.44 -4.62 11.13
CA SER A 20 -6.33 -3.20 11.45
C SER A 20 -7.69 -2.58 11.66
N GLU A 21 -7.81 -1.72 12.68
CA GLU A 21 -9.02 -0.96 12.94
C GLU A 21 -9.18 0.21 11.99
N ARG A 22 -8.07 0.64 11.36
CA ARG A 22 -8.07 1.72 10.37
C ARG A 22 -7.98 1.14 8.98
N PRO A 23 -8.48 1.85 7.95
CA PRO A 23 -8.18 1.47 6.57
C PRO A 23 -6.67 1.42 6.36
N VAL A 24 -6.21 0.51 5.51
CA VAL A 24 -4.78 0.32 5.24
C VAL A 24 -4.52 0.41 3.75
N LEU A 25 -3.56 1.25 3.37
CA LEU A 25 -3.05 1.29 2.00
C LEU A 25 -1.78 0.44 1.97
N VAL A 26 -1.76 -0.58 1.13
CA VAL A 26 -0.60 -1.46 0.96
C VAL A 26 0.04 -1.17 -0.39
N ASP A 27 1.32 -0.81 -0.36
CA ASP A 27 2.14 -0.56 -1.55
C ASP A 27 2.98 -1.80 -1.83
N PHE A 28 2.59 -2.57 -2.84
CA PHE A 28 3.35 -3.73 -3.29
C PHE A 28 4.45 -3.25 -4.22
N TRP A 29 5.70 -3.50 -3.88
CA TRP A 29 6.85 -2.93 -4.55
C TRP A 29 8.04 -3.89 -4.56
N ALA A 30 9.12 -3.50 -5.25
CA ALA A 30 10.38 -4.21 -5.19
C ALA A 30 11.53 -3.22 -5.35
N GLU A 31 12.68 -3.57 -4.80
CA GLU A 31 13.86 -2.70 -4.81
C GLU A 31 14.33 -2.34 -6.22
N TRP A 32 14.20 -3.29 -7.16
CA TRP A 32 14.64 -3.09 -8.54
C TRP A 32 13.62 -2.33 -9.40
N CYS A 33 12.48 -1.99 -8.85
CA CYS A 33 11.39 -1.39 -9.61
C CYS A 33 11.52 0.13 -9.64
N GLY A 34 11.91 0.69 -10.78
CA GLY A 34 12.06 2.13 -10.94
C GLY A 34 10.76 2.90 -10.69
N PRO A 35 9.64 2.52 -11.33
CA PRO A 35 8.37 3.21 -11.10
C PRO A 35 7.92 3.16 -9.64
N CYS A 36 8.19 2.07 -8.93
CA CYS A 36 7.88 1.97 -7.50
C CYS A 36 8.65 3.02 -6.70
N LYS A 37 9.94 3.17 -6.99
CA LYS A 37 10.79 4.15 -6.30
C LYS A 37 10.36 5.57 -6.62
N ALA A 38 9.98 5.82 -7.88
CA ALA A 38 9.51 7.14 -8.29
C ALA A 38 8.20 7.51 -7.60
N LEU A 39 7.36 6.51 -7.28
CA LEU A 39 6.08 6.74 -6.62
C LEU A 39 6.20 6.91 -5.10
N ALA A 40 7.32 6.51 -4.51
CA ALA A 40 7.50 6.52 -3.06
C ALA A 40 7.20 7.88 -2.40
N PRO A 41 7.68 9.02 -2.94
CA PRO A 41 7.35 10.31 -2.33
C PRO A 41 5.84 10.58 -2.27
N ALA A 42 5.09 10.16 -3.29
CA ALA A 42 3.64 10.35 -3.31
C ALA A 42 2.96 9.48 -2.23
N VAL A 43 3.44 8.26 -2.05
CA VAL A 43 2.91 7.37 -1.01
C VAL A 43 3.17 7.97 0.37
N HIS A 44 4.37 8.48 0.60
CA HIS A 44 4.71 9.13 1.87
C HIS A 44 3.86 10.38 2.12
N SER A 45 3.59 11.18 1.07
CA SER A 45 2.75 12.36 1.20
C SER A 45 1.33 11.98 1.65
N VAL A 46 0.76 10.95 1.05
CA VAL A 46 -0.59 10.49 1.42
C VAL A 46 -0.60 9.96 2.85
N ALA A 47 0.46 9.24 3.26
CA ALA A 47 0.57 8.76 4.63
C ALA A 47 0.56 9.92 5.62
N ASP A 48 1.31 10.99 5.33
CA ASP A 48 1.37 12.15 6.20
C ASP A 48 0.05 12.91 6.25
N GLU A 49 -0.64 13.01 5.10
CA GLU A 49 -1.92 13.72 5.01
C GLU A 49 -3.02 13.05 5.84
N HIS A 50 -2.94 11.74 5.99
CA HIS A 50 -3.99 10.95 6.65
C HIS A 50 -3.51 10.25 7.92
N GLU A 51 -2.47 10.79 8.54
CA GLU A 51 -1.94 10.22 9.77
C GLU A 51 -3.06 10.08 10.81
N GLY A 52 -3.17 8.90 11.41
CA GLY A 52 -4.24 8.61 12.37
C GLY A 52 -5.50 8.03 11.74
N ALA A 53 -5.82 8.40 10.50
CA ALA A 53 -7.03 7.91 9.82
C ALA A 53 -6.74 6.77 8.85
N LEU A 54 -5.54 6.74 8.28
CA LEU A 54 -5.12 5.74 7.30
C LEU A 54 -3.78 5.18 7.72
N LYS A 55 -3.66 3.87 7.72
CA LYS A 55 -2.38 3.19 7.92
C LYS A 55 -1.77 2.92 6.55
N VAL A 56 -0.50 3.25 6.35
CA VAL A 56 0.18 3.03 5.08
C VAL A 56 1.36 2.11 5.31
N VAL A 57 1.41 1.02 4.55
CA VAL A 57 2.47 0.01 4.68
C VAL A 57 3.01 -0.37 3.30
N LYS A 58 4.23 -0.89 3.28
CA LYS A 58 4.88 -1.38 2.07
C LYS A 58 5.15 -2.87 2.22
N LEU A 59 4.98 -3.61 1.13
CA LEU A 59 5.29 -5.03 1.11
C LEU A 59 6.20 -5.32 -0.08
N ASP A 60 7.42 -5.79 0.22
CA ASP A 60 8.40 -6.16 -0.80
C ASP A 60 8.04 -7.53 -1.36
N ILE A 61 7.67 -7.58 -2.64
CA ILE A 61 7.20 -8.83 -3.25
C ILE A 61 8.31 -9.86 -3.46
N GLN A 62 9.58 -9.46 -3.44
CA GLN A 62 10.68 -10.40 -3.64
C GLN A 62 10.84 -11.35 -2.46
N THR A 63 10.63 -10.84 -1.26
CA THR A 63 10.78 -11.61 -0.02
C THR A 63 9.43 -12.00 0.59
N ASN A 64 8.32 -11.53 0.03
CA ASN A 64 6.98 -11.77 0.57
C ASN A 64 6.01 -12.14 -0.55
N MET A 65 6.37 -13.19 -1.29
CA MET A 65 5.63 -13.62 -2.48
C MET A 65 4.25 -14.18 -2.16
N LYS A 66 4.09 -14.76 -0.97
CA LYS A 66 2.84 -15.43 -0.60
C LYS A 66 1.66 -14.47 -0.61
N THR A 67 1.82 -13.31 0.03
CA THR A 67 0.76 -12.30 0.09
C THR A 67 0.48 -11.74 -1.31
N ALA A 68 1.55 -11.41 -2.06
CA ALA A 68 1.38 -10.89 -3.42
C ALA A 68 0.58 -11.86 -4.29
N MET A 69 0.88 -13.15 -4.21
CA MET A 69 0.17 -14.16 -4.97
C MET A 69 -1.28 -14.32 -4.52
N SER A 70 -1.52 -14.25 -3.20
CA SER A 70 -2.87 -14.36 -2.64
C SER A 70 -3.81 -13.30 -3.17
N TYR A 71 -3.29 -12.09 -3.41
CA TYR A 71 -4.09 -10.98 -3.91
C TYR A 71 -3.87 -10.74 -5.41
N ARG A 72 -3.22 -11.69 -6.09
CA ARG A 72 -3.03 -11.65 -7.55
C ARG A 72 -2.34 -10.38 -8.00
N VAL A 73 -1.31 -9.99 -7.28
CA VAL A 73 -0.46 -8.85 -7.66
C VAL A 73 0.52 -9.35 -8.72
N SER A 74 0.23 -9.05 -9.99
CA SER A 74 1.04 -9.53 -11.13
C SER A 74 1.96 -8.46 -11.69
N SER A 75 1.80 -7.22 -11.27
CA SER A 75 2.65 -6.11 -11.71
C SER A 75 2.86 -5.17 -10.53
N ILE A 76 3.94 -4.37 -10.58
CA ILE A 76 4.26 -3.41 -9.53
C ILE A 76 4.63 -2.07 -10.17
N PRO A 77 4.33 -0.95 -9.49
CA PRO A 77 3.65 -0.91 -8.21
C PRO A 77 2.16 -1.27 -8.32
N THR A 78 1.63 -1.90 -7.29
CA THR A 78 0.20 -2.09 -7.12
C THR A 78 -0.15 -1.59 -5.74
N LEU A 79 -1.17 -0.75 -5.66
CA LEU A 79 -1.65 -0.18 -4.41
C LEU A 79 -3.03 -0.75 -4.13
N ILE A 80 -3.22 -1.33 -2.94
CA ILE A 80 -4.50 -1.90 -2.54
C ILE A 80 -4.93 -1.27 -1.22
N VAL A 81 -6.19 -0.85 -1.16
CA VAL A 81 -6.77 -0.36 0.09
C VAL A 81 -7.57 -1.50 0.72
N PHE A 82 -7.26 -1.78 1.98
CA PHE A 82 -7.99 -2.76 2.78
C PHE A 82 -8.79 -2.03 3.84
N LYS A 83 -10.02 -2.48 4.08
CA LYS A 83 -10.87 -1.94 5.12
C LYS A 83 -11.66 -3.09 5.72
N ASN A 84 -11.62 -3.22 7.05
CA ASN A 84 -12.31 -4.29 7.78
C ASN A 84 -11.93 -5.68 7.26
N GLY A 85 -10.66 -5.85 6.92
CA GLY A 85 -10.13 -7.15 6.48
C GLY A 85 -10.38 -7.49 5.02
N ALA A 86 -10.95 -6.58 4.22
CA ALA A 86 -11.29 -6.85 2.83
C ALA A 86 -10.66 -5.82 1.90
N GLU A 87 -10.28 -6.26 0.71
CA GLU A 87 -9.82 -5.35 -0.34
C GLU A 87 -11.02 -4.53 -0.84
N VAL A 88 -10.92 -3.19 -0.78
CA VAL A 88 -12.00 -2.30 -1.20
C VAL A 88 -11.64 -1.46 -2.41
N ALA A 89 -10.36 -1.30 -2.73
CA ALA A 89 -9.93 -0.54 -3.90
C ALA A 89 -8.54 -0.97 -4.33
N ARG A 90 -8.22 -0.82 -5.61
CA ARG A 90 -6.94 -1.24 -6.17
C ARG A 90 -6.54 -0.32 -7.31
N GLN A 91 -5.25 0.00 -7.38
CA GLN A 91 -4.66 0.71 -8.50
C GLN A 91 -3.40 -0.02 -8.94
N GLN A 92 -3.30 -0.37 -10.22
CA GLN A 92 -2.10 -0.95 -10.80
C GLN A 92 -1.32 0.15 -11.52
N GLY A 93 -0.01 0.17 -11.31
CA GLY A 93 0.87 1.14 -11.94
C GLY A 93 0.94 2.46 -11.19
N ALA A 94 1.74 3.38 -11.75
CA ALA A 94 2.08 4.65 -11.09
C ALA A 94 1.40 5.86 -11.74
N ALA A 95 0.48 5.64 -12.68
CA ALA A 95 -0.12 6.74 -13.43
C ALA A 95 -0.94 7.66 -12.51
N GLY A 96 -0.85 8.96 -12.74
CA GLY A 96 -1.60 9.95 -11.98
C GLY A 96 -0.93 10.41 -10.68
N GLY A 97 0.17 9.79 -10.28
CA GLY A 97 0.98 10.23 -9.15
C GLY A 97 0.18 10.38 -7.86
N VAL A 98 0.50 11.41 -7.09
CA VAL A 98 -0.10 11.61 -5.77
C VAL A 98 -1.62 11.83 -5.85
N GLN A 99 -2.10 12.47 -6.91
CA GLN A 99 -3.54 12.73 -7.05
C GLN A 99 -4.33 11.44 -7.21
N ALA A 100 -3.79 10.47 -7.98
CA ALA A 100 -4.44 9.18 -8.13
C ALA A 100 -4.51 8.43 -6.80
N ILE A 101 -3.44 8.49 -6.01
CA ILE A 101 -3.42 7.83 -4.70
C ILE A 101 -4.41 8.50 -3.75
N ARG A 102 -4.48 9.83 -3.77
CA ARG A 102 -5.45 10.57 -2.95
C ARG A 102 -6.88 10.13 -3.27
N ARG A 103 -7.21 10.03 -4.56
CA ARG A 103 -8.53 9.56 -4.98
C ARG A 103 -8.81 8.13 -4.53
N LEU A 104 -7.78 7.28 -4.62
CA LEU A 104 -7.92 5.88 -4.25
C LEU A 104 -8.29 5.72 -2.78
N VAL A 105 -7.66 6.48 -1.89
CA VAL A 105 -7.89 6.34 -0.45
C VAL A 105 -9.05 7.18 0.06
N GLN A 106 -9.36 8.28 -0.59
CA GLN A 106 -10.30 9.28 -0.07
C GLN A 106 -11.69 8.71 0.22
N ALA A 107 -12.15 7.77 -0.60
CA ALA A 107 -13.46 7.17 -0.44
C ALA A 107 -13.54 6.21 0.76
N HIS A 108 -12.40 5.88 1.36
CA HIS A 108 -12.34 4.83 2.39
C HIS A 108 -11.78 5.31 3.73
N VAL A 109 -11.42 6.56 3.83
CA VAL A 109 -10.91 7.13 5.10
C VAL A 109 -11.91 8.03 5.78
#